data_ea9f80f0aa035d5eb48c365ea0a8d16b
#
_entry.id   ea9f80f0aa035d5eb48c365ea0a8d16b
#
_cell.length_a   1.000
_cell.length_b   1.000
_cell.length_c   1.000
_cell.angle_alpha   90.00
_cell.angle_beta   90.00
_cell.angle_gamma   90.00
#
_symmetry.space_group_name_H-M   'P 1'
#
loop_
_entity.id
_entity.type
_entity.pdbx_description
1 polymer ?
#
loop_
_entity_poly.entity_id
_entity_poly.type
_entity_poly.pdbx_seq_one_letter_code
_entity_poly.pdbx_strand_id
1 'polypeptide(L)'
;MKKNYLIYALWMAVFLSSNVVSAQNYFGDFPVKADPKTVGNKLSKRLMETKHQLYGDRGIHYAEVCTWYGALRFAELTNNKELIKLLRNRFELLFHLEKELLPPPIHVDQNMFGCLPLRFYNITKDKRYLDLGLPYADTQWQLPANANEEERKWDKKGYSWQTRLWIDDMYMITIVQSEAYKATGDPKYINRAAKEMVLYLDELQHPNGLFYHAPDVPYYWGRGDGWMAVGMTELLYNLPEKDPNRARIMKGYLLMMDNLKKYVNKDGLWNQLITEPDFWTETSGSAMFAYAMIVGVNNGWLNKEEYAPVARRAWLGLCNYINDKNDLTEVCVGTGKKNSKQYYMDRPRIAGDYHGQAPIIWCAYALLNLSLIHI
;
A
#
# COMPACT_ATOMS: atom_id res chain seq x y z
N MET A 1 33.87 55.16 54.00
CA MET A 1 33.64 53.71 54.04
C MET A 1 32.70 53.33 52.91
N LYS A 2 33.28 52.77 51.82
CA LYS A 2 32.47 52.26 50.69
C LYS A 2 32.50 50.75 50.76
N LYS A 3 31.31 50.12 50.91
CA LYS A 3 31.15 48.67 50.88
C LYS A 3 30.93 48.24 49.44
N ASN A 4 31.84 47.41 48.90
CA ASN A 4 31.71 46.74 47.63
C ASN A 4 30.89 45.48 47.81
N TYR A 5 29.80 45.37 47.10
CA TYR A 5 29.03 44.12 46.97
C TYR A 5 29.49 43.41 45.70
N LEU A 6 30.14 42.27 45.87
CA LEU A 6 30.46 41.35 44.81
C LEU A 6 29.22 40.48 44.49
N ILE A 7 28.65 40.62 43.33
CA ILE A 7 27.57 39.77 42.86
C ILE A 7 28.18 38.58 42.12
N TYR A 8 28.10 37.38 42.70
CA TYR A 8 28.43 36.14 42.03
C TYR A 8 27.24 35.75 41.16
N ALA A 9 27.38 35.88 39.83
CA ALA A 9 26.46 35.31 38.87
C ALA A 9 26.81 33.82 38.69
N LEU A 10 25.95 32.93 39.23
CA LEU A 10 26.05 31.50 39.04
C LEU A 10 25.46 31.17 37.65
N TRP A 11 26.29 30.82 36.67
CA TRP A 11 25.85 30.28 35.40
C TRP A 11 25.50 28.82 35.60
N MET A 12 24.16 28.53 35.65
CA MET A 12 23.64 27.17 35.62
C MET A 12 23.58 26.74 34.14
N ALA A 13 24.61 26.02 33.69
CA ALA A 13 24.57 25.36 32.42
C ALA A 13 23.59 24.19 32.47
N VAL A 14 22.37 24.39 31.97
CA VAL A 14 21.42 23.33 31.73
C VAL A 14 21.92 22.54 30.50
N PHE A 15 22.56 21.40 30.75
CA PHE A 15 22.79 20.41 29.71
C PHE A 15 21.43 19.80 29.30
N LEU A 16 20.83 20.35 28.27
CA LEU A 16 19.80 19.66 27.51
C LEU A 16 20.50 18.48 26.78
N SER A 17 20.51 17.33 27.44
CA SER A 17 20.80 16.08 26.75
C SER A 17 19.65 15.87 25.76
N SER A 18 19.85 16.25 24.51
CA SER A 18 19.03 15.79 23.41
C SER A 18 19.19 14.26 23.35
N ASN A 19 18.26 13.54 23.95
CA ASN A 19 18.11 12.13 23.67
C ASN A 19 17.74 12.03 22.17
N VAL A 20 18.74 11.80 21.34
CA VAL A 20 18.51 11.33 19.98
C VAL A 20 17.92 9.95 20.16
N VAL A 21 16.60 9.86 20.12
CA VAL A 21 15.90 8.57 20.02
C VAL A 21 16.33 7.98 18.70
N SER A 22 17.28 7.07 18.75
CA SER A 22 17.67 6.27 17.60
C SER A 22 16.44 5.50 17.13
N ALA A 23 16.07 5.67 15.87
CA ALA A 23 15.00 4.89 15.23
C ALA A 23 15.28 3.39 15.46
N GLN A 24 14.41 2.71 16.19
CA GLN A 24 14.65 1.35 16.64
C GLN A 24 14.30 0.37 15.51
N ASN A 25 15.31 -0.40 15.05
CA ASN A 25 15.08 -1.49 14.10
C ASN A 25 14.53 -2.72 14.83
N TYR A 26 13.23 -2.93 14.76
CA TYR A 26 12.57 -4.09 15.38
C TYR A 26 12.80 -5.42 14.64
N PHE A 27 13.26 -5.35 13.39
CA PHE A 27 13.40 -6.52 12.52
C PHE A 27 14.83 -7.10 12.53
N GLY A 28 15.78 -6.43 13.19
CA GLY A 28 17.20 -6.82 13.22
C GLY A 28 17.89 -6.72 11.85
N ASP A 29 19.14 -7.12 11.80
CA ASP A 29 19.95 -7.07 10.58
C ASP A 29 19.53 -8.14 9.57
N PHE A 30 19.62 -7.82 8.30
CA PHE A 30 19.32 -8.72 7.20
C PHE A 30 20.60 -9.21 6.51
N PRO A 31 20.63 -10.47 6.01
CA PRO A 31 21.74 -10.92 5.18
C PRO A 31 21.80 -10.11 3.88
N VAL A 32 22.99 -9.98 3.28
CA VAL A 32 23.26 -9.14 2.10
C VAL A 32 22.25 -9.36 0.96
N LYS A 33 21.85 -10.62 0.70
CA LYS A 33 20.87 -10.97 -0.34
C LYS A 33 19.44 -10.48 -0.04
N ALA A 34 19.15 -10.20 1.21
CA ALA A 34 17.84 -9.74 1.69
C ALA A 34 17.91 -8.33 2.33
N ASP A 35 19.01 -7.59 2.08
CA ASP A 35 19.10 -6.19 2.52
C ASP A 35 18.02 -5.34 1.83
N PRO A 36 17.11 -4.69 2.60
CA PRO A 36 15.96 -4.00 2.03
C PRO A 36 16.33 -2.89 1.04
N LYS A 37 17.44 -2.18 1.28
CA LYS A 37 17.91 -1.13 0.38
C LYS A 37 18.38 -1.69 -0.95
N THR A 38 19.13 -2.78 -0.91
CA THR A 38 19.65 -3.47 -2.10
C THR A 38 18.50 -4.08 -2.93
N VAL A 39 17.59 -4.80 -2.28
CA VAL A 39 16.43 -5.45 -2.93
C VAL A 39 15.52 -4.37 -3.54
N GLY A 40 15.13 -3.35 -2.77
CA GLY A 40 14.26 -2.27 -3.25
C GLY A 40 14.86 -1.53 -4.46
N ASN A 41 16.19 -1.26 -4.45
CA ASN A 41 16.86 -0.64 -5.60
C ASN A 41 16.81 -1.51 -6.87
N LYS A 42 17.06 -2.82 -6.74
CA LYS A 42 17.05 -3.75 -7.87
C LYS A 42 15.66 -3.85 -8.50
N LEU A 43 14.64 -4.07 -7.68
CA LEU A 43 13.26 -4.18 -8.14
C LEU A 43 12.72 -2.87 -8.73
N SER A 44 13.06 -1.72 -8.13
CA SER A 44 12.67 -0.42 -8.67
C SER A 44 13.34 -0.10 -10.01
N LYS A 45 14.61 -0.51 -10.20
CA LYS A 45 15.29 -0.39 -11.49
C LYS A 45 14.71 -1.33 -12.54
N ARG A 46 14.27 -2.53 -12.15
CA ARG A 46 13.63 -3.50 -13.04
C ARG A 46 12.41 -2.92 -13.73
N LEU A 47 11.61 -2.09 -13.04
CA LEU A 47 10.50 -1.36 -13.65
C LEU A 47 10.94 -0.49 -14.84
N MET A 48 12.12 0.14 -14.76
CA MET A 48 12.64 1.02 -15.82
C MET A 48 13.13 0.26 -17.05
N GLU A 49 13.36 -1.04 -16.93
CA GLU A 49 13.81 -1.92 -18.02
C GLU A 49 12.64 -2.53 -18.81
N THR A 50 11.42 -2.30 -18.38
CA THR A 50 10.21 -2.89 -18.94
C THR A 50 9.38 -1.86 -19.72
N LYS A 51 8.65 -2.33 -20.73
CA LYS A 51 7.60 -1.55 -21.38
C LYS A 51 6.41 -1.40 -20.47
N HIS A 52 5.52 -0.43 -20.77
CA HIS A 52 4.25 -0.32 -20.07
C HIS A 52 3.41 -1.60 -20.21
N GLN A 53 2.88 -2.06 -19.09
CA GLN A 53 1.83 -3.08 -19.07
C GLN A 53 0.50 -2.36 -19.28
N LEU A 54 -0.23 -2.77 -20.32
CA LEU A 54 -1.51 -2.16 -20.65
C LEU A 54 -2.67 -3.07 -20.22
N TYR A 55 -3.78 -2.46 -19.83
CA TYR A 55 -5.03 -3.15 -19.53
C TYR A 55 -5.93 -3.16 -20.80
N GLY A 56 -5.50 -3.90 -21.81
CA GLY A 56 -6.09 -3.85 -23.12
C GLY A 56 -6.01 -2.44 -23.72
N ASP A 57 -7.12 -1.89 -24.16
CA ASP A 57 -7.30 -0.51 -24.66
C ASP A 57 -7.54 0.53 -23.55
N ARG A 58 -7.50 0.12 -22.27
CA ARG A 58 -7.84 0.97 -21.12
C ARG A 58 -6.66 1.71 -20.51
N GLY A 59 -5.52 1.76 -21.17
CA GLY A 59 -4.32 2.43 -20.71
C GLY A 59 -3.45 1.60 -19.75
N ILE A 60 -2.57 2.28 -19.02
CA ILE A 60 -1.61 1.64 -18.11
C ILE A 60 -2.33 0.83 -17.03
N HIS A 61 -1.87 -0.41 -16.86
CA HIS A 61 -2.44 -1.35 -15.90
C HIS A 61 -2.18 -0.92 -14.44
N TYR A 62 -3.19 -1.04 -13.58
CA TYR A 62 -3.07 -0.64 -12.16
C TYR A 62 -1.91 -1.33 -11.41
N ALA A 63 -1.58 -2.56 -11.73
CA ALA A 63 -0.47 -3.26 -11.08
C ALA A 63 0.89 -2.62 -11.39
N GLU A 64 1.09 -2.09 -12.61
CA GLU A 64 2.25 -1.26 -12.92
C GLU A 64 2.22 0.04 -12.12
N VAL A 65 1.07 0.69 -12.02
CA VAL A 65 0.89 1.90 -11.19
C VAL A 65 1.29 1.64 -9.75
N CYS A 66 0.86 0.51 -9.17
CA CYS A 66 1.27 0.06 -7.82
C CYS A 66 2.79 -0.05 -7.69
N THR A 67 3.44 -0.65 -8.68
CA THR A 67 4.90 -0.83 -8.69
C THR A 67 5.62 0.50 -8.81
N TRP A 68 5.17 1.35 -9.72
CA TRP A 68 5.73 2.68 -9.94
C TRP A 68 5.58 3.57 -8.71
N TYR A 69 4.39 3.58 -8.10
CA TYR A 69 4.14 4.30 -6.86
C TYR A 69 5.03 3.82 -5.72
N GLY A 70 5.21 2.50 -5.58
CA GLY A 70 6.12 1.91 -4.60
C GLY A 70 7.57 2.30 -4.84
N ALA A 71 8.05 2.23 -6.09
CA ALA A 71 9.41 2.63 -6.47
C ALA A 71 9.67 4.12 -6.20
N LEU A 72 8.68 4.99 -6.44
CA LEU A 72 8.78 6.42 -6.16
C LEU A 72 8.90 6.69 -4.66
N ARG A 73 8.06 6.08 -3.82
CA ARG A 73 8.14 6.19 -2.34
C ARG A 73 9.49 5.68 -1.82
N PHE A 74 9.95 4.55 -2.34
CA PHE A 74 11.24 3.98 -1.98
C PHE A 74 12.39 4.92 -2.37
N ALA A 75 12.37 5.51 -3.57
CA ALA A 75 13.38 6.44 -4.05
C ALA A 75 13.42 7.72 -3.20
N GLU A 76 12.28 8.26 -2.78
CA GLU A 76 12.20 9.40 -1.87
C GLU A 76 12.81 9.08 -0.50
N LEU A 77 12.38 7.98 0.13
CA LEU A 77 12.87 7.56 1.44
C LEU A 77 14.40 7.36 1.46
N THR A 78 14.93 6.77 0.39
CA THR A 78 16.37 6.50 0.27
C THR A 78 17.16 7.68 -0.29
N ASN A 79 16.50 8.83 -0.55
CA ASN A 79 17.07 10.02 -1.19
C ASN A 79 17.79 9.70 -2.52
N ASN A 80 17.26 8.73 -3.27
CA ASN A 80 17.81 8.32 -4.56
C ASN A 80 17.31 9.25 -5.68
N LYS A 81 17.99 10.40 -5.82
CA LYS A 81 17.63 11.45 -6.79
C LYS A 81 17.66 10.98 -8.25
N GLU A 82 18.57 10.05 -8.57
CA GLU A 82 18.66 9.48 -9.91
C GLU A 82 17.42 8.66 -10.24
N LEU A 83 17.01 7.77 -9.35
CA LEU A 83 15.80 6.96 -9.55
C LEU A 83 14.54 7.84 -9.61
N ILE A 84 14.42 8.86 -8.76
CA ILE A 84 13.30 9.83 -8.84
C ILE A 84 13.25 10.48 -10.22
N LYS A 85 14.43 10.91 -10.75
CA LYS A 85 14.52 11.51 -12.08
C LYS A 85 14.10 10.54 -13.18
N LEU A 86 14.56 9.29 -13.13
CA LEU A 86 14.18 8.26 -14.10
C LEU A 86 12.66 7.99 -14.08
N LEU A 87 12.09 7.78 -12.89
CA LEU A 87 10.64 7.56 -12.72
C LEU A 87 9.83 8.77 -13.21
N ARG A 88 10.31 9.98 -12.93
CA ARG A 88 9.67 11.20 -13.43
C ARG A 88 9.75 11.31 -14.95
N ASN A 89 10.92 11.06 -15.55
CA ASN A 89 11.09 11.12 -17.00
C ASN A 89 10.15 10.15 -17.73
N ARG A 90 9.97 8.92 -17.17
CA ARG A 90 8.98 7.95 -17.68
C ARG A 90 7.56 8.54 -17.63
N PHE A 91 7.20 9.24 -16.55
CA PHE A 91 5.89 9.85 -16.39
C PHE A 91 5.67 11.06 -17.32
N GLU A 92 6.71 11.87 -17.56
CA GLU A 92 6.59 13.06 -18.43
C GLU A 92 6.18 12.69 -19.86
N LEU A 93 6.48 11.48 -20.33
CA LEU A 93 6.04 11.01 -21.66
C LEU A 93 4.51 10.96 -21.78
N LEU A 94 3.80 10.72 -20.66
CA LEU A 94 2.35 10.66 -20.60
C LEU A 94 1.66 12.03 -20.79
N PHE A 95 2.40 13.14 -20.67
CA PHE A 95 1.86 14.46 -21.03
C PHE A 95 1.90 14.74 -22.52
N HIS A 96 2.68 13.98 -23.30
CA HIS A 96 2.97 14.27 -24.70
C HIS A 96 2.93 13.03 -25.60
N LEU A 97 4.01 12.25 -25.65
CA LEU A 97 4.23 11.18 -26.61
C LEU A 97 3.40 9.92 -26.33
N GLU A 98 3.00 9.71 -25.09
CA GLU A 98 2.28 8.51 -24.64
C GLU A 98 0.95 8.88 -23.96
N LYS A 99 0.37 10.01 -24.37
CA LYS A 99 -0.89 10.53 -23.78
C LYS A 99 -2.05 9.55 -23.93
N GLU A 100 -2.07 8.77 -24.97
CA GLU A 100 -3.08 7.74 -25.25
C GLU A 100 -3.01 6.56 -24.25
N LEU A 101 -1.91 6.43 -23.50
CA LEU A 101 -1.76 5.40 -22.48
C LEU A 101 -2.37 5.79 -21.12
N LEU A 102 -2.85 7.04 -20.98
CA LEU A 102 -3.55 7.46 -19.78
C LEU A 102 -4.86 6.68 -19.61
N PRO A 103 -5.06 5.96 -18.50
CA PRO A 103 -6.32 5.26 -18.28
C PRO A 103 -7.47 6.25 -18.10
N PRO A 104 -8.67 6.00 -18.67
CA PRO A 104 -9.83 6.84 -18.42
C PRO A 104 -10.32 6.67 -16.96
N PRO A 105 -10.77 7.72 -16.28
CA PRO A 105 -11.16 7.66 -14.86
C PRO A 105 -12.61 7.15 -14.69
N ILE A 106 -12.93 5.97 -15.22
CA ILE A 106 -14.29 5.41 -15.28
C ILE A 106 -14.45 4.09 -14.51
N HIS A 107 -13.40 3.60 -13.89
CA HIS A 107 -13.41 2.34 -13.15
C HIS A 107 -12.40 2.42 -11.99
N VAL A 108 -12.68 1.76 -10.88
CA VAL A 108 -11.84 1.80 -9.66
C VAL A 108 -10.38 1.47 -9.94
N ASP A 109 -10.09 0.44 -10.75
CA ASP A 109 -8.72 0.05 -11.11
C ASP A 109 -8.01 1.13 -11.95
N GLN A 110 -8.74 1.82 -12.82
CA GLN A 110 -8.21 2.91 -13.65
C GLN A 110 -8.03 4.20 -12.86
N ASN A 111 -8.96 4.50 -11.94
CA ASN A 111 -8.87 5.67 -11.08
C ASN A 111 -7.63 5.65 -10.18
N MET A 112 -7.14 4.47 -9.82
CA MET A 112 -5.92 4.33 -9.03
C MET A 112 -4.72 5.03 -9.69
N PHE A 113 -4.68 5.18 -11.02
CA PHE A 113 -3.62 5.90 -11.73
C PHE A 113 -3.36 7.29 -11.13
N GLY A 114 -4.41 7.96 -10.64
CA GLY A 114 -4.32 9.30 -10.05
C GLY A 114 -3.33 9.43 -8.89
N CYS A 115 -3.00 8.32 -8.19
CA CYS A 115 -2.04 8.36 -7.09
C CYS A 115 -0.61 8.76 -7.56
N LEU A 116 -0.22 8.42 -8.79
CA LEU A 116 1.10 8.78 -9.33
C LEU A 116 1.25 10.29 -9.58
N PRO A 117 0.40 10.96 -10.38
CA PRO A 117 0.54 12.40 -10.57
C PRO A 117 0.32 13.16 -9.26
N LEU A 118 -0.58 12.75 -8.38
CA LEU A 118 -0.74 13.39 -7.07
C LEU A 118 0.54 13.24 -6.22
N ARG A 119 1.21 12.10 -6.25
CA ARG A 119 2.49 11.93 -5.59
C ARG A 119 3.57 12.82 -6.18
N PHE A 120 3.69 12.91 -7.52
CA PHE A 120 4.62 13.83 -8.17
C PHE A 120 4.32 15.28 -7.82
N TYR A 121 3.06 15.69 -7.72
CA TYR A 121 2.71 17.01 -7.20
C TYR A 121 3.20 17.21 -5.77
N ASN A 122 3.02 16.24 -4.89
CA ASN A 122 3.47 16.34 -3.50
C ASN A 122 5.00 16.54 -3.39
N ILE A 123 5.76 15.96 -4.30
CA ILE A 123 7.24 16.09 -4.37
C ILE A 123 7.66 17.41 -5.01
N THR A 124 7.03 17.79 -6.14
CA THR A 124 7.55 18.85 -7.02
C THR A 124 6.82 20.18 -6.91
N LYS A 125 5.57 20.15 -6.43
CA LYS A 125 4.59 21.24 -6.45
C LYS A 125 4.27 21.76 -7.85
N ASP A 126 4.61 21.01 -8.91
CA ASP A 126 4.23 21.34 -10.28
C ASP A 126 2.73 21.06 -10.49
N LYS A 127 1.99 22.12 -10.76
CA LYS A 127 0.53 22.11 -10.87
C LYS A 127 0.00 21.19 -11.97
N ARG A 128 0.78 20.90 -13.02
CA ARG A 128 0.38 19.98 -14.10
C ARG A 128 0.02 18.59 -13.56
N TYR A 129 0.77 18.10 -12.56
CA TYR A 129 0.51 16.83 -11.92
C TYR A 129 -0.78 16.86 -11.08
N LEU A 130 -1.04 17.98 -10.37
CA LEU A 130 -2.28 18.14 -9.61
C LEU A 130 -3.50 18.14 -10.54
N ASP A 131 -3.44 18.93 -11.62
CA ASP A 131 -4.51 19.07 -12.60
C ASP A 131 -4.81 17.74 -13.32
N LEU A 132 -3.78 16.89 -13.52
CA LEU A 132 -3.98 15.55 -14.06
C LEU A 132 -4.54 14.58 -13.01
N GLY A 133 -4.07 14.65 -11.76
CA GLY A 133 -4.36 13.61 -10.74
C GLY A 133 -5.70 13.76 -10.04
N LEU A 134 -6.14 15.00 -9.72
CA LEU A 134 -7.38 15.23 -8.98
C LEU A 134 -8.64 14.65 -9.66
N PRO A 135 -8.81 14.75 -10.99
CA PRO A 135 -9.96 14.14 -11.66
C PRO A 135 -10.13 12.65 -11.36
N TYR A 136 -9.03 11.88 -11.20
CA TYR A 136 -9.11 10.46 -10.83
C TYR A 136 -9.67 10.23 -9.43
N ALA A 137 -9.36 11.11 -8.48
CA ALA A 137 -9.93 11.03 -7.15
C ALA A 137 -11.39 11.53 -7.11
N ASP A 138 -11.71 12.61 -7.82
CA ASP A 138 -13.03 13.21 -7.79
C ASP A 138 -14.09 12.37 -8.52
N THR A 139 -13.76 11.80 -9.67
CA THR A 139 -14.69 10.99 -10.46
C THR A 139 -15.18 9.74 -9.76
N GLN A 140 -14.47 9.21 -8.75
CA GLN A 140 -14.96 8.11 -7.92
C GLN A 140 -16.24 8.46 -7.15
N TRP A 141 -16.54 9.74 -6.94
CA TRP A 141 -17.74 10.25 -6.27
C TRP A 141 -18.55 11.20 -7.16
N GLN A 142 -18.32 11.22 -8.46
CA GLN A 142 -19.09 11.97 -9.44
C GLN A 142 -19.89 11.01 -10.30
N LEU A 143 -21.16 10.79 -9.94
CA LEU A 143 -22.05 9.85 -10.62
C LEU A 143 -22.14 10.18 -12.12
N PRO A 144 -21.81 9.26 -13.03
CA PRO A 144 -21.93 9.51 -14.46
C PRO A 144 -23.39 9.61 -14.90
N ALA A 145 -23.66 10.38 -15.97
CA ALA A 145 -25.02 10.58 -16.46
C ALA A 145 -25.73 9.28 -16.87
N ASN A 146 -24.98 8.32 -17.37
CA ASN A 146 -25.45 7.00 -17.78
C ASN A 146 -25.36 5.93 -16.69
N ALA A 147 -25.22 6.34 -15.41
CA ALA A 147 -25.15 5.42 -14.28
C ALA A 147 -26.34 4.45 -14.24
N ASN A 148 -26.07 3.19 -13.92
CA ASN A 148 -27.07 2.17 -13.72
C ASN A 148 -27.75 2.30 -12.33
N GLU A 149 -28.71 1.43 -12.03
CA GLU A 149 -29.50 1.49 -10.79
C GLU A 149 -28.63 1.19 -9.54
N GLU A 150 -27.70 0.24 -9.63
CA GLU A 150 -26.81 -0.11 -8.51
C GLU A 150 -25.84 1.03 -8.20
N GLU A 151 -25.25 1.65 -9.21
CA GLU A 151 -24.36 2.82 -9.07
C GLU A 151 -25.10 4.00 -8.43
N ARG A 152 -26.35 4.29 -8.84
CA ARG A 152 -27.21 5.32 -8.22
C ARG A 152 -27.56 5.01 -6.77
N LYS A 153 -27.73 3.74 -6.43
CA LYS A 153 -28.01 3.28 -5.07
C LYS A 153 -26.84 3.57 -4.13
N TRP A 154 -25.60 3.29 -4.57
CA TRP A 154 -24.41 3.59 -3.77
C TRP A 154 -24.17 5.09 -3.63
N ASP A 155 -24.25 5.86 -4.71
CA ASP A 155 -24.15 7.32 -4.70
C ASP A 155 -25.17 7.95 -3.74
N LYS A 156 -26.43 7.56 -3.80
CA LYS A 156 -27.48 8.05 -2.89
C LYS A 156 -27.18 7.81 -1.41
N LYS A 157 -26.43 6.75 -1.08
CA LYS A 157 -25.94 6.47 0.28
C LYS A 157 -24.68 7.24 0.63
N GLY A 158 -24.11 8.00 -0.31
CA GLY A 158 -22.88 8.78 -0.16
C GLY A 158 -21.61 7.93 -0.19
N TYR A 159 -21.66 6.77 -0.84
CA TYR A 159 -20.52 5.95 -1.19
C TYR A 159 -20.04 6.25 -2.63
N SER A 160 -18.91 5.67 -3.01
CA SER A 160 -18.51 5.72 -4.41
C SER A 160 -19.56 5.04 -5.29
N TRP A 161 -19.89 5.64 -6.44
CA TRP A 161 -20.74 4.97 -7.43
C TRP A 161 -20.08 3.71 -8.01
N GLN A 162 -18.73 3.59 -7.87
CA GLN A 162 -17.93 2.46 -8.31
C GLN A 162 -17.93 1.29 -7.28
N THR A 163 -18.63 1.43 -6.14
CA THR A 163 -18.74 0.38 -5.11
C THR A 163 -19.36 -0.88 -5.70
N ARG A 164 -18.68 -2.01 -5.59
CA ARG A 164 -19.13 -3.32 -6.09
C ARG A 164 -18.93 -4.45 -5.09
N LEU A 165 -18.48 -4.13 -3.86
CA LEU A 165 -18.16 -5.06 -2.78
C LEU A 165 -17.19 -6.17 -3.22
N TRP A 166 -16.21 -5.81 -3.99
CA TRP A 166 -15.09 -6.64 -4.37
C TRP A 166 -13.86 -6.18 -3.60
N ILE A 167 -13.25 -7.07 -2.81
CA ILE A 167 -12.25 -6.68 -1.81
C ILE A 167 -11.00 -5.99 -2.40
N ASP A 168 -10.72 -6.22 -3.67
CA ASP A 168 -9.64 -5.54 -4.41
C ASP A 168 -9.77 -4.01 -4.42
N ASP A 169 -11.01 -3.50 -4.39
CA ASP A 169 -11.30 -2.09 -4.54
C ASP A 169 -10.67 -1.21 -3.45
N MET A 170 -10.50 -1.77 -2.24
CA MET A 170 -10.20 -0.94 -1.09
C MET A 170 -8.78 -0.36 -1.08
N TYR A 171 -7.79 -1.02 -1.69
CA TYR A 171 -6.50 -0.38 -1.90
C TYR A 171 -6.58 0.71 -2.97
N MET A 172 -7.26 0.43 -4.09
CA MET A 172 -7.36 1.34 -5.23
C MET A 172 -8.04 2.66 -4.86
N ILE A 173 -9.15 2.58 -4.11
CA ILE A 173 -9.84 3.76 -3.59
C ILE A 173 -8.98 4.49 -2.56
N THR A 174 -8.45 3.76 -1.58
CA THR A 174 -7.72 4.35 -0.46
C THR A 174 -6.51 5.15 -0.92
N ILE A 175 -5.70 4.61 -1.85
CA ILE A 175 -4.43 5.24 -2.19
C ILE A 175 -4.61 6.53 -2.98
N VAL A 176 -5.54 6.59 -3.94
CA VAL A 176 -5.79 7.82 -4.70
C VAL A 176 -6.42 8.89 -3.83
N GLN A 177 -7.36 8.51 -2.94
CA GLN A 177 -7.97 9.46 -2.00
C GLN A 177 -6.96 9.98 -0.97
N SER A 178 -6.07 9.12 -0.46
CA SER A 178 -5.02 9.53 0.47
C SER A 178 -4.01 10.50 -0.17
N GLU A 179 -3.61 10.27 -1.42
CA GLU A 179 -2.71 11.20 -2.12
C GLU A 179 -3.40 12.51 -2.48
N ALA A 180 -4.71 12.49 -2.81
CA ALA A 180 -5.49 13.71 -3.01
C ALA A 180 -5.64 14.53 -1.71
N TYR A 181 -5.85 13.85 -0.58
CA TYR A 181 -5.84 14.51 0.74
C TYR A 181 -4.49 15.19 1.02
N LYS A 182 -3.38 14.49 0.82
CA LYS A 182 -2.03 15.06 0.99
C LYS A 182 -1.75 16.24 0.06
N ALA A 183 -2.26 16.17 -1.16
CA ALA A 183 -2.04 17.19 -2.18
C ALA A 183 -2.81 18.48 -1.90
N THR A 184 -4.03 18.38 -1.34
CA THR A 184 -4.99 19.50 -1.21
C THR A 184 -5.21 19.93 0.22
N GLY A 185 -5.01 19.06 1.21
CA GLY A 185 -5.45 19.28 2.59
C GLY A 185 -6.96 19.16 2.80
N ASP A 186 -7.75 18.85 1.76
CA ASP A 186 -9.20 18.75 1.86
C ASP A 186 -9.62 17.41 2.49
N PRO A 187 -10.23 17.43 3.70
CA PRO A 187 -10.59 16.21 4.41
C PRO A 187 -11.66 15.36 3.71
N LYS A 188 -12.37 15.92 2.72
CA LYS A 188 -13.38 15.15 1.97
C LYS A 188 -12.79 13.85 1.39
N TYR A 189 -11.52 13.90 0.92
CA TYR A 189 -10.87 12.75 0.28
C TYR A 189 -10.65 11.61 1.27
N ILE A 190 -10.01 11.89 2.40
CA ILE A 190 -9.72 10.84 3.38
C ILE A 190 -10.98 10.34 4.09
N ASN A 191 -11.96 11.23 4.36
CA ASN A 191 -13.21 10.88 5.03
C ASN A 191 -14.06 9.93 4.19
N ARG A 192 -14.16 10.14 2.87
CA ARG A 192 -14.94 9.25 2.00
C ARG A 192 -14.27 7.89 1.82
N ALA A 193 -12.93 7.82 1.76
CA ALA A 193 -12.22 6.55 1.78
C ALA A 193 -12.42 5.79 3.09
N ALA A 194 -12.40 6.49 4.24
CA ALA A 194 -12.65 5.88 5.54
C ALA A 194 -14.08 5.34 5.68
N LYS A 195 -15.08 6.09 5.19
CA LYS A 195 -16.48 5.65 5.15
C LYS A 195 -16.65 4.41 4.27
N GLU A 196 -16.01 4.37 3.10
CA GLU A 196 -16.03 3.25 2.17
C GLU A 196 -15.38 2.01 2.81
N MET A 197 -14.22 2.16 3.45
CA MET A 197 -13.54 1.06 4.15
C MET A 197 -14.43 0.45 5.24
N VAL A 198 -15.15 1.26 6.01
CA VAL A 198 -16.07 0.75 7.04
C VAL A 198 -17.20 -0.07 6.41
N LEU A 199 -17.75 0.37 5.28
CA LEU A 199 -18.75 -0.42 4.54
C LEU A 199 -18.21 -1.81 4.18
N TYR A 200 -17.00 -1.87 3.58
CA TYR A 200 -16.40 -3.16 3.19
C TYR A 200 -16.09 -4.06 4.38
N LEU A 201 -15.67 -3.47 5.51
CA LEU A 201 -15.46 -4.19 6.75
C LEU A 201 -16.76 -4.77 7.33
N ASP A 202 -17.86 -4.02 7.28
CA ASP A 202 -19.12 -4.43 7.84
C ASP A 202 -19.83 -5.48 6.96
N GLU A 203 -19.68 -5.40 5.65
CA GLU A 203 -20.31 -6.30 4.70
C GLU A 203 -19.51 -7.58 4.41
N LEU A 204 -18.17 -7.53 4.48
CA LEU A 204 -17.31 -8.60 3.94
C LEU A 204 -16.37 -9.25 4.95
N GLN A 205 -16.05 -8.61 6.10
CA GLN A 205 -15.13 -9.21 7.06
C GLN A 205 -15.78 -10.34 7.86
N HIS A 206 -15.23 -11.54 7.78
CA HIS A 206 -15.69 -12.69 8.52
C HIS A 206 -15.12 -12.73 9.96
N PRO A 207 -15.73 -13.55 10.87
CA PRO A 207 -15.26 -13.67 12.25
C PRO A 207 -13.81 -14.15 12.41
N ASN A 208 -13.28 -14.85 11.39
CA ASN A 208 -11.85 -15.22 11.31
C ASN A 208 -10.94 -14.09 10.82
N GLY A 209 -11.45 -12.87 10.69
CA GLY A 209 -10.69 -11.69 10.28
C GLY A 209 -10.39 -11.58 8.79
N LEU A 210 -10.63 -12.64 8.02
CA LEU A 210 -10.40 -12.69 6.57
C LEU A 210 -11.66 -12.27 5.80
N PHE A 211 -11.50 -12.13 4.48
CA PHE A 211 -12.55 -11.66 3.59
C PHE A 211 -12.80 -12.66 2.47
N TYR A 212 -14.05 -12.90 2.15
CA TYR A 212 -14.36 -13.55 0.88
C TYR A 212 -14.03 -12.62 -0.27
N HIS A 213 -13.60 -13.17 -1.41
CA HIS A 213 -13.25 -12.38 -2.60
C HIS A 213 -14.36 -11.41 -3.02
N ALA A 214 -15.61 -11.86 -2.86
CA ALA A 214 -16.84 -11.06 -2.98
C ALA A 214 -17.96 -11.78 -2.23
N PRO A 215 -19.14 -11.16 -2.00
CA PRO A 215 -20.25 -11.79 -1.28
C PRO A 215 -20.70 -13.14 -1.85
N ASP A 216 -20.57 -13.31 -3.18
CA ASP A 216 -20.95 -14.49 -3.95
C ASP A 216 -19.80 -15.46 -4.23
N VAL A 217 -18.58 -15.19 -3.69
CA VAL A 217 -17.36 -15.98 -3.96
C VAL A 217 -16.66 -16.31 -2.64
N PRO A 218 -17.07 -17.42 -1.96
CA PRO A 218 -16.70 -17.73 -0.58
C PRO A 218 -15.28 -18.35 -0.45
N TYR A 219 -14.27 -17.69 -1.02
CA TYR A 219 -12.87 -18.10 -0.95
C TYR A 219 -12.01 -16.98 -0.40
N TYR A 220 -11.17 -17.30 0.59
CA TYR A 220 -10.17 -16.40 1.16
C TYR A 220 -8.93 -16.36 0.25
N TRP A 221 -9.01 -15.57 -0.80
CA TRP A 221 -7.96 -15.46 -1.80
C TRP A 221 -6.82 -14.56 -1.31
N GLY A 222 -5.58 -15.10 -1.30
CA GLY A 222 -4.40 -14.44 -0.69
C GLY A 222 -4.16 -13.01 -1.17
N ARG A 223 -4.14 -12.75 -2.47
CA ARG A 223 -3.97 -11.37 -2.97
C ARG A 223 -5.20 -10.50 -2.74
N GLY A 224 -6.41 -11.05 -2.80
CA GLY A 224 -7.62 -10.30 -2.48
C GLY A 224 -7.61 -9.80 -1.03
N ASP A 225 -7.40 -10.70 -0.08
CA ASP A 225 -7.18 -10.35 1.33
C ASP A 225 -5.97 -9.40 1.49
N GLY A 226 -4.94 -9.56 0.66
CA GLY A 226 -3.79 -8.66 0.62
C GLY A 226 -4.19 -7.21 0.32
N TRP A 227 -5.10 -7.00 -0.65
CA TRP A 227 -5.60 -5.66 -0.96
C TRP A 227 -6.35 -5.02 0.21
N MET A 228 -7.13 -5.81 0.97
CA MET A 228 -7.76 -5.33 2.20
C MET A 228 -6.72 -4.97 3.27
N ALA A 229 -5.71 -5.82 3.47
CA ALA A 229 -4.64 -5.59 4.44
C ALA A 229 -3.89 -4.29 4.15
N VAL A 230 -3.43 -4.09 2.90
CA VAL A 230 -2.70 -2.86 2.53
C VAL A 230 -3.61 -1.64 2.45
N GLY A 231 -4.87 -1.80 2.05
CA GLY A 231 -5.86 -0.73 2.05
C GLY A 231 -6.11 -0.18 3.46
N MET A 232 -6.37 -1.06 4.43
CA MET A 232 -6.51 -0.65 5.84
C MET A 232 -5.22 -0.01 6.38
N THR A 233 -4.06 -0.57 6.04
CA THR A 233 -2.76 -0.06 6.48
C THR A 233 -2.49 1.35 5.98
N GLU A 234 -2.65 1.59 4.67
CA GLU A 234 -2.44 2.92 4.08
C GLU A 234 -3.47 3.93 4.60
N LEU A 235 -4.70 3.50 4.81
CA LEU A 235 -5.74 4.38 5.36
C LEU A 235 -5.42 4.78 6.80
N LEU A 236 -5.13 3.82 7.68
CA LEU A 236 -4.75 4.08 9.07
C LEU A 236 -3.50 4.97 9.19
N TYR A 237 -2.54 4.82 8.27
CA TYR A 237 -1.34 5.65 8.23
C TYR A 237 -1.64 7.12 7.91
N ASN A 238 -2.66 7.40 7.10
CA ASN A 238 -3.00 8.73 6.62
C ASN A 238 -4.20 9.37 7.33
N LEU A 239 -5.05 8.55 7.98
CA LEU A 239 -6.28 8.99 8.63
C LEU A 239 -5.97 9.73 9.94
N PRO A 240 -6.54 10.92 10.18
CA PRO A 240 -6.38 11.61 11.46
C PRO A 240 -6.75 10.74 12.66
N GLU A 241 -6.02 10.90 13.76
CA GLU A 241 -6.25 10.11 14.99
C GLU A 241 -7.68 10.22 15.54
N LYS A 242 -8.33 11.37 15.32
CA LYS A 242 -9.68 11.66 15.83
C LYS A 242 -10.79 11.34 14.82
N ASP A 243 -10.45 10.71 13.68
CA ASP A 243 -11.48 10.34 12.70
C ASP A 243 -12.43 9.31 13.31
N PRO A 244 -13.76 9.48 13.18
CA PRO A 244 -14.76 8.59 13.79
C PRO A 244 -14.69 7.15 13.29
N ASN A 245 -14.19 6.92 12.08
CA ASN A 245 -14.08 5.58 11.48
C ASN A 245 -12.80 4.85 11.90
N ARG A 246 -11.80 5.57 12.43
CA ARG A 246 -10.48 5.01 12.74
C ARG A 246 -10.55 3.80 13.66
N ALA A 247 -11.36 3.86 14.71
CA ALA A 247 -11.49 2.76 15.67
C ALA A 247 -12.06 1.48 15.03
N ARG A 248 -13.04 1.61 14.12
CA ARG A 248 -13.62 0.47 13.39
C ARG A 248 -12.61 -0.15 12.43
N ILE A 249 -11.87 0.68 11.70
CA ILE A 249 -10.83 0.25 10.76
C ILE A 249 -9.69 -0.44 11.50
N MET A 250 -9.21 0.14 12.61
CA MET A 250 -8.18 -0.46 13.45
C MET A 250 -8.61 -1.82 14.00
N LYS A 251 -9.86 -1.96 14.47
CA LYS A 251 -10.41 -3.24 14.92
C LYS A 251 -10.37 -4.29 13.81
N GLY A 252 -10.78 -3.93 12.60
CA GLY A 252 -10.75 -4.82 11.44
C GLY A 252 -9.34 -5.26 11.08
N TYR A 253 -8.41 -4.31 11.05
CA TYR A 253 -6.99 -4.55 10.80
C TYR A 253 -6.38 -5.51 11.84
N LEU A 254 -6.56 -5.24 13.14
CA LEU A 254 -6.01 -6.07 14.21
C LEU A 254 -6.56 -7.50 14.16
N LEU A 255 -7.87 -7.66 13.93
CA LEU A 255 -8.51 -8.97 13.78
C LEU A 255 -7.90 -9.75 12.61
N MET A 256 -7.67 -9.09 11.47
CA MET A 256 -7.04 -9.71 10.30
C MET A 256 -5.60 -10.12 10.58
N MET A 257 -4.78 -9.23 11.15
CA MET A 257 -3.36 -9.51 11.46
C MET A 257 -3.22 -10.67 12.44
N ASP A 258 -4.06 -10.75 13.47
CA ASP A 258 -4.05 -11.85 14.46
C ASP A 258 -4.35 -13.20 13.81
N ASN A 259 -5.29 -13.24 12.88
CA ASN A 259 -5.65 -14.48 12.21
C ASN A 259 -4.66 -14.88 11.12
N LEU A 260 -4.09 -13.94 10.37
CA LEU A 260 -3.08 -14.24 9.35
C LEU A 260 -1.88 -15.01 9.93
N LYS A 261 -1.46 -14.73 11.17
CA LYS A 261 -0.37 -15.50 11.82
C LYS A 261 -0.64 -16.99 11.90
N LYS A 262 -1.90 -17.42 11.99
CA LYS A 262 -2.31 -18.83 12.11
C LYS A 262 -2.16 -19.61 10.81
N TYR A 263 -2.10 -18.91 9.67
CA TYR A 263 -2.07 -19.49 8.34
C TYR A 263 -0.70 -19.38 7.64
N VAL A 264 0.33 -18.97 8.38
CA VAL A 264 1.70 -18.94 7.84
C VAL A 264 2.18 -20.34 7.53
N ASN A 265 2.59 -20.60 6.29
CA ASN A 265 3.10 -21.89 5.85
C ASN A 265 4.59 -22.11 6.27
N LYS A 266 5.16 -23.27 5.89
CA LYS A 266 6.54 -23.63 6.22
C LYS A 266 7.59 -22.64 5.70
N ASP A 267 7.32 -21.96 4.59
CA ASP A 267 8.21 -20.97 3.96
C ASP A 267 8.12 -19.58 4.62
N GLY A 268 7.24 -19.43 5.62
CA GLY A 268 6.98 -18.17 6.29
C GLY A 268 6.03 -17.25 5.50
N LEU A 269 5.34 -17.77 4.50
CA LEU A 269 4.46 -17.08 3.58
C LEU A 269 3.02 -17.60 3.67
N TRP A 270 2.15 -17.18 2.79
CA TRP A 270 0.75 -17.61 2.73
C TRP A 270 0.42 -18.25 1.38
N ASN A 271 -0.59 -19.10 1.41
CA ASN A 271 -1.04 -19.82 0.24
C ASN A 271 -2.03 -19.00 -0.61
N GLN A 272 -2.22 -19.42 -1.86
CA GLN A 272 -3.16 -18.83 -2.83
C GLN A 272 -4.60 -18.71 -2.27
N LEU A 273 -5.10 -19.76 -1.60
CA LEU A 273 -6.23 -19.67 -0.69
C LEU A 273 -5.69 -19.83 0.74
N ILE A 274 -5.86 -18.79 1.56
CA ILE A 274 -5.15 -18.65 2.85
C ILE A 274 -5.43 -19.81 3.79
N THR A 275 -6.67 -20.28 3.84
CA THR A 275 -7.11 -21.34 4.76
C THR A 275 -6.89 -22.76 4.24
N GLU A 276 -6.32 -22.91 3.04
CA GLU A 276 -6.15 -24.18 2.36
C GLU A 276 -4.68 -24.61 2.38
N PRO A 277 -4.27 -25.54 3.24
CA PRO A 277 -2.86 -25.91 3.40
C PRO A 277 -2.24 -26.57 2.17
N ASP A 278 -3.03 -27.21 1.32
CA ASP A 278 -2.57 -27.89 0.11
C ASP A 278 -2.42 -26.96 -1.12
N PHE A 279 -2.78 -25.68 -0.97
CA PHE A 279 -2.59 -24.71 -2.05
C PHE A 279 -1.13 -24.23 -2.10
N TRP A 280 -0.72 -23.81 -3.29
CA TRP A 280 0.64 -23.30 -3.52
C TRP A 280 0.88 -21.95 -2.83
N THR A 281 2.15 -21.67 -2.50
CA THR A 281 2.60 -20.41 -1.91
C THR A 281 2.40 -19.26 -2.89
N GLU A 282 1.61 -18.26 -2.51
CA GLU A 282 1.33 -17.08 -3.33
C GLU A 282 2.11 -15.87 -2.79
N THR A 283 3.03 -15.34 -3.62
CA THR A 283 3.99 -14.36 -3.15
C THR A 283 3.47 -12.92 -3.12
N SER A 284 2.51 -12.56 -3.96
CA SER A 284 1.98 -11.18 -3.98
C SER A 284 1.17 -10.85 -2.74
N GLY A 285 0.20 -11.68 -2.37
CA GLY A 285 -0.56 -11.53 -1.13
C GLY A 285 0.33 -11.65 0.10
N SER A 286 1.30 -12.58 0.07
CA SER A 286 2.29 -12.73 1.14
C SER A 286 3.09 -11.44 1.37
N ALA A 287 3.52 -10.76 0.30
CA ALA A 287 4.22 -9.49 0.41
C ALA A 287 3.30 -8.37 0.94
N MET A 288 2.02 -8.37 0.58
CA MET A 288 1.04 -7.41 1.11
C MET A 288 0.82 -7.60 2.62
N PHE A 289 0.71 -8.85 3.08
CA PHE A 289 0.58 -9.15 4.51
C PHE A 289 1.84 -8.78 5.29
N ALA A 290 3.01 -9.11 4.74
CA ALA A 290 4.29 -8.71 5.34
C ALA A 290 4.39 -7.17 5.45
N TYR A 291 4.04 -6.43 4.39
CA TYR A 291 4.00 -4.97 4.41
C TYR A 291 3.08 -4.44 5.51
N ALA A 292 1.85 -4.96 5.58
CA ALA A 292 0.89 -4.54 6.60
C ALA A 292 1.42 -4.77 8.03
N MET A 293 2.05 -5.93 8.28
CA MET A 293 2.65 -6.22 9.58
C MET A 293 3.86 -5.32 9.88
N ILE A 294 4.75 -5.07 8.91
CA ILE A 294 5.92 -4.19 9.08
C ILE A 294 5.46 -2.78 9.46
N VAL A 295 4.50 -2.21 8.73
CA VAL A 295 3.95 -0.88 9.02
C VAL A 295 3.26 -0.86 10.38
N GLY A 296 2.51 -1.89 10.72
CA GLY A 296 1.83 -2.00 12.03
C GLY A 296 2.80 -2.05 13.21
N VAL A 297 3.90 -2.77 13.08
CA VAL A 297 4.98 -2.80 14.09
C VAL A 297 5.66 -1.43 14.20
N ASN A 298 6.01 -0.83 13.07
CA ASN A 298 6.68 0.47 13.03
C ASN A 298 5.83 1.61 13.63
N ASN A 299 4.50 1.51 13.56
CA ASN A 299 3.58 2.50 14.11
C ASN A 299 3.02 2.13 15.51
N GLY A 300 3.50 1.03 16.11
CA GLY A 300 3.05 0.59 17.43
C GLY A 300 1.60 0.06 17.45
N TRP A 301 1.01 -0.23 16.30
CA TRP A 301 -0.34 -0.84 16.23
C TRP A 301 -0.30 -2.33 16.56
N LEU A 302 0.81 -2.98 16.26
CA LEU A 302 1.06 -4.40 16.52
C LEU A 302 2.18 -4.57 17.55
N ASN A 303 2.02 -5.57 18.41
CA ASN A 303 3.08 -5.96 19.37
C ASN A 303 4.34 -6.41 18.61
N LYS A 304 5.45 -5.70 18.82
CA LYS A 304 6.69 -5.93 18.08
C LYS A 304 7.33 -7.29 18.38
N GLU A 305 7.22 -7.77 19.61
CA GLU A 305 7.77 -9.07 20.04
C GLU A 305 7.08 -10.24 19.33
N GLU A 306 5.80 -10.05 19.00
CA GLU A 306 4.96 -11.06 18.37
C GLU A 306 5.01 -10.99 16.85
N TYR A 307 4.90 -9.79 16.27
CA TYR A 307 4.73 -9.61 14.83
C TYR A 307 6.03 -9.35 14.06
N ALA A 308 7.06 -8.75 14.68
CA ALA A 308 8.31 -8.50 13.97
C ALA A 308 9.01 -9.80 13.52
N PRO A 309 9.03 -10.90 14.32
CA PRO A 309 9.57 -12.17 13.84
C PRO A 309 8.80 -12.77 12.66
N VAL A 310 7.46 -12.64 12.64
CA VAL A 310 6.61 -13.12 11.54
C VAL A 310 6.90 -12.34 10.26
N ALA A 311 6.86 -11.02 10.34
CA ALA A 311 7.13 -10.12 9.21
C ALA A 311 8.56 -10.30 8.66
N ARG A 312 9.55 -10.44 9.56
CA ARG A 312 10.94 -10.74 9.18
C ARG A 312 11.06 -12.06 8.41
N ARG A 313 10.42 -13.12 8.92
CA ARG A 313 10.43 -14.43 8.25
C ARG A 313 9.77 -14.36 6.89
N ALA A 314 8.66 -13.64 6.77
CA ALA A 314 7.99 -13.42 5.49
C ALA A 314 8.88 -12.67 4.50
N TRP A 315 9.54 -11.59 4.92
CA TRP A 315 10.50 -10.87 4.09
C TRP A 315 11.64 -11.77 3.59
N LEU A 316 12.25 -12.54 4.49
CA LEU A 316 13.33 -13.47 4.12
C LEU A 316 12.84 -14.57 3.17
N GLY A 317 11.63 -15.08 3.39
CA GLY A 317 10.96 -16.02 2.50
C GLY A 317 10.78 -15.43 1.09
N LEU A 318 10.19 -14.24 1.00
CA LEU A 318 9.98 -13.51 -0.26
C LEU A 318 11.30 -13.29 -1.04
N CYS A 319 12.39 -12.94 -0.35
CA CYS A 319 13.68 -12.74 -0.99
C CYS A 319 14.22 -14.03 -1.65
N ASN A 320 13.82 -15.22 -1.20
CA ASN A 320 14.19 -16.48 -1.85
C ASN A 320 13.40 -16.75 -3.14
N TYR A 321 12.29 -16.03 -3.37
CA TYR A 321 11.49 -16.11 -4.60
C TYR A 321 11.87 -15.05 -5.64
N ILE A 322 12.90 -14.23 -5.38
CA ILE A 322 13.45 -13.30 -6.38
C ILE A 322 14.47 -14.04 -7.23
N ASN A 323 14.25 -14.11 -8.55
CA ASN A 323 15.17 -14.74 -9.49
C ASN A 323 16.32 -13.79 -9.91
N ASP A 324 17.25 -14.31 -10.73
CA ASP A 324 18.44 -13.57 -11.19
C ASP A 324 18.10 -12.36 -12.08
N LYS A 325 16.88 -12.28 -12.62
CA LYS A 325 16.38 -11.13 -13.38
C LYS A 325 15.76 -10.05 -12.50
N ASN A 326 15.79 -10.24 -11.18
CA ASN A 326 15.09 -9.42 -10.19
C ASN A 326 13.56 -9.44 -10.36
N ASP A 327 13.01 -10.56 -10.81
CA ASP A 327 11.58 -10.80 -10.89
C ASP A 327 11.13 -11.66 -9.70
N LEU A 328 10.10 -11.24 -8.97
CA LEU A 328 9.45 -12.08 -7.97
C LEU A 328 8.70 -13.21 -8.71
N THR A 329 8.92 -14.45 -8.27
CA THR A 329 8.28 -15.64 -8.83
C THR A 329 7.07 -16.07 -8.01
N GLU A 330 6.30 -17.05 -8.47
CA GLU A 330 5.09 -17.56 -7.81
C GLU A 330 4.01 -16.49 -7.59
N VAL A 331 3.93 -15.51 -8.50
CA VAL A 331 2.93 -14.46 -8.48
C VAL A 331 1.69 -14.90 -9.24
N CYS A 332 0.54 -14.93 -8.59
CA CYS A 332 -0.74 -15.18 -9.22
C CYS A 332 -1.06 -14.11 -10.27
N VAL A 333 -1.41 -14.50 -11.49
CA VAL A 333 -1.88 -13.54 -12.52
C VAL A 333 -3.13 -12.79 -12.08
N GLY A 334 -3.51 -11.76 -12.82
CA GLY A 334 -4.79 -11.06 -12.68
C GLY A 334 -5.93 -12.07 -12.58
N THR A 335 -6.75 -11.97 -11.54
CA THR A 335 -7.74 -12.98 -11.17
C THR A 335 -9.10 -12.34 -10.94
N GLY A 336 -10.07 -12.69 -11.75
CA GLY A 336 -11.46 -12.29 -11.53
C GLY A 336 -12.15 -13.15 -10.47
N LYS A 337 -13.30 -12.73 -9.99
CA LYS A 337 -14.11 -13.51 -9.07
C LYS A 337 -14.76 -14.70 -9.77
N LYS A 338 -14.63 -15.89 -9.19
CA LYS A 338 -15.30 -17.10 -9.68
C LYS A 338 -15.58 -18.05 -8.51
N ASN A 339 -16.82 -18.47 -8.37
CA ASN A 339 -17.20 -19.42 -7.32
C ASN A 339 -16.79 -20.84 -7.70
N SER A 340 -15.45 -21.09 -7.69
CA SER A 340 -14.85 -22.39 -7.96
C SER A 340 -13.47 -22.47 -7.30
N LYS A 341 -13.31 -23.39 -6.35
CA LYS A 341 -12.02 -23.63 -5.68
C LYS A 341 -10.94 -24.02 -6.68
N GLN A 342 -11.28 -24.87 -7.66
CA GLN A 342 -10.36 -25.30 -8.71
C GLN A 342 -9.85 -24.14 -9.57
N TYR A 343 -10.70 -23.13 -9.84
CA TYR A 343 -10.28 -21.93 -10.56
C TYR A 343 -9.11 -21.22 -9.87
N TYR A 344 -9.11 -21.12 -8.54
CA TYR A 344 -8.02 -20.50 -7.78
C TYR A 344 -6.77 -21.41 -7.75
N MET A 345 -6.94 -22.75 -7.68
CA MET A 345 -5.84 -23.69 -7.72
C MET A 345 -5.09 -23.59 -9.07
N ASP A 346 -5.80 -23.49 -10.16
CA ASP A 346 -5.27 -23.55 -11.53
C ASP A 346 -4.79 -22.17 -12.03
N ARG A 347 -4.82 -21.11 -11.19
CA ARG A 347 -4.34 -19.81 -11.65
C ARG A 347 -2.87 -19.89 -12.07
N PRO A 348 -2.51 -19.38 -13.27
CA PRO A 348 -1.11 -19.28 -13.67
C PRO A 348 -0.29 -18.44 -12.69
N ARG A 349 0.98 -18.82 -12.55
CA ARG A 349 1.99 -18.13 -11.74
C ARG A 349 3.03 -17.54 -12.67
N ILE A 350 3.24 -16.23 -12.60
CA ILE A 350 4.12 -15.50 -13.54
C ILE A 350 5.23 -14.79 -12.77
N ALA A 351 6.48 -15.04 -13.17
CA ALA A 351 7.62 -14.30 -12.67
C ALA A 351 7.60 -12.86 -13.21
N GLY A 352 7.81 -11.87 -12.34
CA GLY A 352 7.87 -10.47 -12.70
C GLY A 352 6.51 -9.81 -12.93
N ASP A 353 5.40 -10.49 -12.65
CA ASP A 353 4.08 -9.84 -12.67
C ASP A 353 4.06 -8.70 -11.65
N TYR A 354 3.56 -7.55 -12.07
CA TYR A 354 3.56 -6.34 -11.25
C TYR A 354 2.72 -6.43 -9.97
N HIS A 355 1.75 -7.34 -9.89
CA HIS A 355 1.04 -7.60 -8.64
C HIS A 355 1.96 -8.09 -7.52
N GLY A 356 3.08 -8.75 -7.86
CA GLY A 356 4.09 -9.17 -6.91
C GLY A 356 5.24 -8.16 -6.77
N GLN A 357 5.69 -7.55 -7.88
CA GLN A 357 6.78 -6.57 -7.85
C GLN A 357 6.44 -5.35 -6.98
N ALA A 358 5.18 -4.89 -7.00
CA ALA A 358 4.74 -3.78 -6.19
C ALA A 358 4.91 -4.02 -4.68
N PRO A 359 4.24 -5.04 -4.08
CA PRO A 359 4.23 -5.18 -2.63
C PRO A 359 5.58 -5.56 -2.04
N ILE A 360 6.47 -6.24 -2.78
CA ILE A 360 7.83 -6.49 -2.28
C ILE A 360 8.67 -5.20 -2.21
N ILE A 361 8.49 -4.24 -3.13
CA ILE A 361 9.08 -2.90 -3.03
C ILE A 361 8.48 -2.15 -1.82
N TRP A 362 7.19 -2.30 -1.56
CA TRP A 362 6.56 -1.69 -0.38
C TRP A 362 7.12 -2.26 0.93
N CYS A 363 7.40 -3.57 0.99
CA CYS A 363 8.09 -4.17 2.14
C CYS A 363 9.48 -3.56 2.33
N ALA A 364 10.27 -3.44 1.26
CA ALA A 364 11.59 -2.82 1.32
C ALA A 364 11.52 -1.36 1.82
N TYR A 365 10.55 -0.59 1.32
CA TYR A 365 10.25 0.75 1.80
C TYR A 365 9.91 0.77 3.29
N ALA A 366 8.99 -0.10 3.74
CA ALA A 366 8.52 -0.11 5.11
C ALA A 366 9.59 -0.56 6.12
N LEU A 367 10.47 -1.50 5.74
CA LEU A 367 11.60 -1.94 6.56
C LEU A 367 12.66 -0.85 6.75
N LEU A 368 12.78 0.08 5.81
CA LEU A 368 13.68 1.23 5.91
C LEU A 368 13.03 2.46 6.56
N ASN A 369 11.70 2.54 6.51
CA ASN A 369 10.92 3.63 7.08
C ASN A 369 10.65 3.36 8.57
N LEU A 370 11.70 3.47 9.37
CA LEU A 370 11.59 3.36 10.83
C LEU A 370 10.88 4.63 11.33
N SER A 371 9.60 4.52 11.64
CA SER A 371 8.81 5.63 12.16
C SER A 371 9.49 6.17 13.42
N LEU A 372 9.83 7.44 13.42
CA LEU A 372 10.03 8.18 14.65
C LEU A 372 8.65 8.20 15.32
N ILE A 373 8.51 7.49 16.43
CA ILE A 373 7.34 7.65 17.29
C ILE A 373 7.25 9.14 17.56
N HIS A 374 6.25 9.80 17.01
CA HIS A 374 5.96 11.17 17.39
C HIS A 374 5.55 11.15 18.84
N ILE A 375 6.49 11.58 19.70
CA ILE A 375 6.27 11.86 21.13
C ILE A 375 5.42 13.12 21.24
#